data_99a2ceae0de0f09bcb3c36692d246f8c
#
_entry.id   99a2ceae0de0f09bcb3c36692d246f8c
#
_cell.length_a   1.000
_cell.length_b   1.000
_cell.length_c   1.000
_cell.angle_alpha   90.00
_cell.angle_beta   90.00
_cell.angle_gamma   90.00
#
_symmetry.space_group_name_H-M   'P 1'
#
loop_
_entity.id
_entity.type
_entity.pdbx_description
1 polymer ?
#
loop_
_entity_poly.entity_id
_entity_poly.type
_entity_poly.pdbx_seq_one_letter_code
_entity_poly.pdbx_strand_id
1 'polypeptide(L)'
;MELVRALKAVADPLRLRILAALADDELTVGEVQEVVDSVQSSVSRNLAILRGAGFIQDRKEGTSVYFSARHDMPAVARELFASLQPGLGKIPEVKRDQARLAECRRRRLQRSKGYFESVAGDWERIRKSYFDDRVTSLAIEKLLPPDLTVADIGCGTGSLSVEMARFARRVIGVDLSDEMLRRARAVAGERALRNVEFRRGDALDLPLAARSVDAAFCVMVLHFLPEPERAVAELCRIVCPGGSVILVDLVQHQQEWMRERMAHRWLGFDRAEVEKWFRAAGAASVDYDLTGSFAGARMARNGNRPVEIFVARATLPTLAKKQRNKSGK
;
A
#
# COMPACT_ATOMS: atom_id res chain seq x y z
N MET A 1 5.02 -5.39 -51.08
CA MET A 1 5.22 -3.94 -50.84
C MET A 1 5.81 -3.69 -49.43
N GLU A 2 5.37 -4.35 -48.42
CA GLU A 2 5.82 -4.16 -46.99
C GLU A 2 7.30 -4.52 -46.77
N LEU A 3 7.76 -5.68 -47.27
CA LEU A 3 9.15 -6.10 -47.18
C LEU A 3 10.12 -5.09 -47.82
N VAL A 4 9.80 -4.60 -49.02
CA VAL A 4 10.64 -3.61 -49.72
C VAL A 4 10.74 -2.31 -48.94
N ARG A 5 9.64 -1.89 -48.28
CA ARG A 5 9.61 -0.69 -47.44
C ARG A 5 10.48 -0.89 -46.18
N ALA A 6 10.37 -2.04 -45.55
CA ALA A 6 11.19 -2.38 -44.36
C ALA A 6 12.68 -2.43 -44.73
N LEU A 7 13.05 -3.12 -45.80
CA LEU A 7 14.44 -3.17 -46.30
C LEU A 7 14.99 -1.79 -46.62
N LYS A 8 14.23 -0.96 -47.34
CA LYS A 8 14.65 0.42 -47.63
C LYS A 8 14.82 1.27 -46.37
N ALA A 9 14.02 1.01 -45.32
CA ALA A 9 14.10 1.76 -44.06
C ALA A 9 15.39 1.41 -43.27
N VAL A 10 15.92 0.22 -43.35
CA VAL A 10 17.15 -0.16 -42.64
C VAL A 10 18.40 -0.10 -43.52
N ALA A 11 18.28 0.11 -44.84
CA ALA A 11 19.39 0.17 -45.77
C ALA A 11 20.11 1.57 -45.74
N ASP A 12 20.46 2.02 -44.54
CA ASP A 12 21.19 3.29 -44.30
C ASP A 12 21.98 3.18 -43.02
N PRO A 13 23.27 3.54 -43.02
CA PRO A 13 24.13 3.37 -41.83
C PRO A 13 23.63 4.13 -40.61
N LEU A 14 23.11 5.37 -40.76
CA LEU A 14 22.62 6.18 -39.66
C LEU A 14 21.34 5.60 -39.05
N ARG A 15 20.43 5.06 -39.89
CA ARG A 15 19.21 4.38 -39.40
C ARG A 15 19.50 3.12 -38.65
N LEU A 16 20.49 2.34 -39.06
CA LEU A 16 20.95 1.16 -38.31
C LEU A 16 21.51 1.53 -36.94
N ARG A 17 22.30 2.63 -36.90
CA ARG A 17 22.85 3.14 -35.64
C ARG A 17 21.75 3.66 -34.69
N ILE A 18 20.79 4.43 -35.22
CA ILE A 18 19.63 4.87 -34.45
C ILE A 18 18.82 3.68 -33.92
N LEU A 19 18.57 2.69 -34.76
CA LEU A 19 17.81 1.51 -34.37
C LEU A 19 18.54 0.70 -33.29
N ALA A 20 19.88 0.58 -33.39
CA ALA A 20 20.70 -0.04 -32.35
C ALA A 20 20.67 0.74 -31.02
N ALA A 21 20.65 2.06 -31.07
CA ALA A 21 20.55 2.89 -29.86
C ALA A 21 19.18 2.80 -29.17
N LEU A 22 18.10 2.62 -29.97
CA LEU A 22 16.72 2.53 -29.48
C LEU A 22 16.27 1.10 -29.16
N ALA A 23 17.13 0.08 -29.36
CA ALA A 23 16.76 -1.32 -29.14
C ALA A 23 16.30 -1.58 -27.70
N ASP A 24 17.07 -1.07 -26.73
CA ASP A 24 16.85 -1.31 -25.30
C ASP A 24 16.63 0.00 -24.49
N ASP A 25 16.53 1.14 -25.19
CA ASP A 25 16.38 2.45 -24.55
C ASP A 25 15.26 3.29 -25.18
N GLU A 26 14.70 4.15 -24.37
CA GLU A 26 13.83 5.21 -24.78
C GLU A 26 14.59 6.56 -24.73
N LEU A 27 14.75 7.23 -25.88
CA LEU A 27 15.57 8.42 -26.03
C LEU A 27 14.80 9.57 -26.67
N THR A 28 15.06 10.78 -26.23
CA THR A 28 14.61 12.00 -26.92
C THR A 28 15.40 12.21 -28.22
N VAL A 29 14.88 13.08 -29.13
CA VAL A 29 15.59 13.44 -30.35
C VAL A 29 16.99 13.98 -30.05
N GLY A 30 17.12 14.83 -29.01
CA GLY A 30 18.41 15.39 -28.60
C GLY A 30 19.40 14.31 -28.10
N GLU A 31 18.91 13.34 -27.34
CA GLU A 31 19.73 12.23 -26.88
C GLU A 31 20.13 11.28 -28.01
N VAL A 32 19.22 10.98 -28.95
CA VAL A 32 19.56 10.24 -30.15
C VAL A 32 20.65 10.98 -30.96
N GLN A 33 20.52 12.30 -31.07
CA GLN A 33 21.50 13.15 -31.75
C GLN A 33 22.89 13.03 -31.11
N GLU A 34 22.97 13.14 -29.80
CA GLU A 34 24.23 13.00 -29.06
C GLU A 34 24.82 11.59 -29.22
N VAL A 35 24.00 10.56 -29.10
CA VAL A 35 24.43 9.16 -29.19
C VAL A 35 25.00 8.86 -30.56
N VAL A 36 24.31 9.19 -31.65
CA VAL A 36 24.76 8.89 -33.00
C VAL A 36 25.67 9.97 -33.59
N ASP A 37 25.98 11.05 -32.84
CA ASP A 37 26.86 12.15 -33.25
C ASP A 37 26.49 12.66 -34.62
N SER A 38 25.26 13.20 -34.77
CA SER A 38 24.74 13.66 -36.03
C SER A 38 23.86 14.89 -35.85
N VAL A 39 23.60 15.65 -36.94
CA VAL A 39 22.80 16.87 -36.86
C VAL A 39 21.30 16.54 -36.65
N GLN A 40 20.61 17.37 -35.87
CA GLN A 40 19.20 17.17 -35.49
C GLN A 40 18.24 16.95 -36.67
N SER A 41 18.41 17.70 -37.74
CA SER A 41 17.57 17.60 -38.95
C SER A 41 17.69 16.21 -39.63
N SER A 42 18.89 15.64 -39.64
CA SER A 42 19.14 14.29 -40.14
C SER A 42 18.53 13.24 -39.22
N VAL A 43 18.74 13.34 -37.92
CA VAL A 43 18.15 12.43 -36.92
C VAL A 43 16.63 12.42 -36.99
N SER A 44 16.00 13.60 -36.98
CA SER A 44 14.51 13.72 -37.04
C SER A 44 13.92 13.09 -38.31
N ARG A 45 14.59 13.28 -39.48
CA ARG A 45 14.15 12.65 -40.73
C ARG A 45 14.27 11.13 -40.68
N ASN A 46 15.39 10.62 -40.14
CA ASN A 46 15.62 9.18 -40.06
C ASN A 46 14.69 8.50 -39.02
N LEU A 47 14.39 9.14 -37.87
CA LEU A 47 13.38 8.70 -36.93
C LEU A 47 11.99 8.62 -37.61
N ALA A 48 11.60 9.61 -38.40
CA ALA A 48 10.32 9.57 -39.11
C ALA A 48 10.24 8.39 -40.11
N ILE A 49 11.34 8.08 -40.83
CA ILE A 49 11.41 6.95 -41.76
C ILE A 49 11.27 5.62 -40.99
N LEU A 50 12.02 5.44 -39.91
CA LEU A 50 11.99 4.20 -39.07
C LEU A 50 10.60 4.00 -38.43
N ARG A 51 9.98 5.10 -37.94
CA ARG A 51 8.63 5.08 -37.42
C ARG A 51 7.61 4.69 -38.47
N GLY A 52 7.68 5.34 -39.66
CA GLY A 52 6.81 5.03 -40.77
C GLY A 52 6.92 3.60 -41.29
N ALA A 53 8.07 2.95 -41.11
CA ALA A 53 8.30 1.54 -41.45
C ALA A 53 7.96 0.58 -40.31
N GLY A 54 7.56 1.06 -39.13
CA GLY A 54 7.12 0.25 -37.99
C GLY A 54 8.22 -0.32 -37.11
N PHE A 55 9.46 0.14 -37.23
CA PHE A 55 10.58 -0.30 -36.37
C PHE A 55 10.59 0.38 -35.00
N ILE A 56 10.17 1.63 -34.95
CA ILE A 56 10.17 2.42 -33.71
C ILE A 56 8.80 3.03 -33.48
N GLN A 57 8.56 3.41 -32.25
CA GLN A 57 7.40 4.18 -31.80
C GLN A 57 7.86 5.45 -31.11
N ASP A 58 6.94 6.40 -30.96
CA ASP A 58 7.15 7.60 -30.17
C ASP A 58 6.09 7.73 -29.07
N ARG A 59 6.49 8.33 -27.96
CA ARG A 59 5.64 8.64 -26.80
C ARG A 59 5.89 10.08 -26.40
N LYS A 60 4.82 10.86 -26.31
CA LYS A 60 4.88 12.23 -25.82
C LYS A 60 4.71 12.27 -24.32
N GLU A 61 5.61 12.99 -23.63
CA GLU A 61 5.52 13.24 -22.21
C GLU A 61 5.88 14.70 -21.91
N GLY A 62 4.89 15.47 -21.48
CA GLY A 62 5.03 16.92 -21.34
C GLY A 62 5.42 17.59 -22.67
N THR A 63 6.54 18.29 -22.68
CA THR A 63 7.12 18.94 -23.86
C THR A 63 8.08 18.04 -24.64
N SER A 64 8.39 16.85 -24.15
CA SER A 64 9.37 15.93 -24.73
C SER A 64 8.69 14.83 -25.53
N VAL A 65 9.36 14.39 -26.59
CA VAL A 65 8.98 13.22 -27.38
C VAL A 65 10.10 12.19 -27.26
N TYR A 66 9.76 11.02 -26.79
CA TYR A 66 10.66 9.89 -26.60
C TYR A 66 10.44 8.88 -27.71
N PHE A 67 11.53 8.27 -28.19
CA PHE A 67 11.51 7.23 -29.21
C PHE A 67 12.11 5.94 -28.62
N SER A 68 11.52 4.80 -28.96
CA SER A 68 11.99 3.46 -28.59
C SER A 68 11.73 2.45 -29.70
N ALA A 69 12.39 1.32 -29.65
CA ALA A 69 12.00 0.19 -30.51
C ALA A 69 10.54 -0.21 -30.20
N ARG A 70 9.81 -0.55 -31.23
CA ARG A 70 8.40 -0.90 -31.09
C ARG A 70 8.24 -2.33 -30.57
N HIS A 71 7.47 -2.54 -29.51
CA HIS A 71 7.23 -3.86 -28.93
C HIS A 71 6.36 -4.75 -29.83
N ASP A 72 5.39 -4.17 -30.50
CA ASP A 72 4.44 -4.79 -31.43
C ASP A 72 4.81 -4.54 -32.90
N MET A 73 6.10 -4.70 -33.25
CA MET A 73 6.56 -4.54 -34.62
C MET A 73 5.75 -5.41 -35.60
N PRO A 74 5.42 -4.90 -36.81
CA PRO A 74 4.92 -5.74 -37.88
C PRO A 74 5.85 -6.96 -38.12
N ALA A 75 5.29 -8.11 -38.48
CA ALA A 75 6.04 -9.34 -38.60
C ALA A 75 7.32 -9.20 -39.41
N VAL A 76 7.24 -8.59 -40.60
CA VAL A 76 8.37 -8.35 -41.48
C VAL A 76 9.45 -7.47 -40.84
N ALA A 77 9.05 -6.40 -40.15
CA ALA A 77 10.00 -5.49 -39.46
C ALA A 77 10.69 -6.20 -38.31
N ARG A 78 9.94 -7.01 -37.54
CA ARG A 78 10.44 -7.78 -36.40
C ARG A 78 11.47 -8.83 -36.83
N GLU A 79 11.15 -9.62 -37.87
CA GLU A 79 12.06 -10.65 -38.39
C GLU A 79 13.33 -10.01 -38.96
N LEU A 80 13.20 -8.93 -39.70
CA LEU A 80 14.35 -8.20 -40.23
C LEU A 80 15.20 -7.60 -39.14
N PHE A 81 14.61 -6.98 -38.12
CA PHE A 81 15.33 -6.43 -36.98
C PHE A 81 16.08 -7.52 -36.20
N ALA A 82 15.42 -8.64 -35.91
CA ALA A 82 16.04 -9.78 -35.23
C ALA A 82 17.25 -10.34 -36.00
N SER A 83 17.16 -10.39 -37.34
CA SER A 83 18.26 -10.85 -38.19
C SER A 83 19.45 -9.86 -38.24
N LEU A 84 19.19 -8.56 -38.06
CA LEU A 84 20.22 -7.52 -38.06
C LEU A 84 20.95 -7.38 -36.73
N GLN A 85 20.26 -7.60 -35.60
CA GLN A 85 20.80 -7.42 -34.25
C GLN A 85 22.18 -8.03 -34.02
N PRO A 86 22.48 -9.30 -34.38
CA PRO A 86 23.81 -9.90 -34.17
C PRO A 86 24.93 -9.20 -34.94
N GLY A 87 24.60 -8.55 -36.04
CA GLY A 87 25.53 -7.80 -36.88
C GLY A 87 25.78 -6.37 -36.42
N LEU A 88 24.77 -5.71 -35.82
CA LEU A 88 24.86 -4.32 -35.39
C LEU A 88 25.99 -4.07 -34.41
N GLY A 89 26.17 -4.92 -33.41
CA GLY A 89 27.25 -4.80 -32.43
C GLY A 89 28.67 -4.96 -32.99
N LYS A 90 28.82 -5.42 -34.25
CA LYS A 90 30.11 -5.55 -34.93
C LYS A 90 30.50 -4.28 -35.67
N ILE A 91 29.62 -3.34 -35.86
CA ILE A 91 29.83 -2.07 -36.56
C ILE A 91 30.65 -1.14 -35.64
N PRO A 92 31.80 -0.62 -36.05
CA PRO A 92 32.64 0.22 -35.20
C PRO A 92 31.93 1.48 -34.70
N GLU A 93 31.10 2.10 -35.53
CA GLU A 93 30.28 3.26 -35.20
C GLU A 93 29.28 2.93 -34.09
N VAL A 94 28.60 1.78 -34.17
CA VAL A 94 27.62 1.34 -33.15
C VAL A 94 28.31 1.11 -31.80
N LYS A 95 29.56 0.61 -31.77
CA LYS A 95 30.33 0.50 -30.53
C LYS A 95 30.60 1.85 -29.89
N ARG A 96 30.95 2.85 -30.71
CA ARG A 96 31.14 4.24 -30.24
C ARG A 96 29.82 4.84 -29.73
N ASP A 97 28.70 4.57 -30.43
CA ASP A 97 27.38 5.01 -30.01
C ASP A 97 26.95 4.38 -28.69
N GLN A 98 27.24 3.10 -28.47
CA GLN A 98 26.98 2.44 -27.19
C GLN A 98 27.76 3.06 -26.01
N ALA A 99 28.99 3.51 -26.23
CA ALA A 99 29.74 4.23 -25.21
C ALA A 99 29.10 5.58 -24.88
N ARG A 100 28.62 6.34 -25.90
CA ARG A 100 27.88 7.59 -25.68
C ARG A 100 26.50 7.35 -25.03
N LEU A 101 25.82 6.27 -25.39
CA LEU A 101 24.58 5.85 -24.77
C LEU A 101 24.76 5.53 -23.28
N ALA A 102 25.82 4.80 -22.93
CA ALA A 102 26.18 4.53 -21.54
C ALA A 102 26.45 5.82 -20.75
N GLU A 103 27.12 6.82 -21.38
CA GLU A 103 27.32 8.14 -20.78
C GLU A 103 25.97 8.91 -20.60
N CYS A 104 25.08 8.85 -21.59
CA CYS A 104 23.74 9.43 -21.48
C CYS A 104 22.95 8.83 -20.31
N ARG A 105 22.96 7.50 -20.16
CA ARG A 105 22.36 6.78 -19.03
C ARG A 105 22.98 7.22 -17.69
N ARG A 106 24.28 7.33 -17.62
CA ARG A 106 25.00 7.76 -16.41
C ARG A 106 24.63 9.19 -16.01
N ARG A 107 24.58 10.12 -16.97
CA ARG A 107 24.13 11.51 -16.73
C ARG A 107 22.69 11.58 -16.20
N ARG A 108 21.77 10.79 -16.75
CA ARG A 108 20.38 10.70 -16.25
C ARG A 108 20.38 10.24 -14.78
N LEU A 109 21.12 9.18 -14.48
CA LEU A 109 21.22 8.65 -13.10
C LEU A 109 21.84 9.68 -12.14
N GLN A 110 22.92 10.34 -12.55
CA GLN A 110 23.56 11.38 -11.74
C GLN A 110 22.66 12.59 -11.52
N ARG A 111 21.88 13.00 -12.52
CA ARG A 111 20.91 14.10 -12.37
C ARG A 111 19.83 13.74 -11.35
N SER A 112 19.28 12.54 -11.41
CA SER A 112 18.32 12.06 -10.42
C SER A 112 18.95 11.98 -9.02
N LYS A 113 20.13 11.37 -8.89
CA LYS A 113 20.87 11.28 -7.62
C LYS A 113 21.15 12.67 -7.04
N GLY A 114 21.70 13.59 -7.85
CA GLY A 114 22.01 14.95 -7.40
C GLY A 114 20.77 15.73 -6.95
N TYR A 115 19.63 15.54 -7.61
CA TYR A 115 18.37 16.09 -7.14
C TYR A 115 18.01 15.57 -5.76
N PHE A 116 17.96 14.26 -5.55
CA PHE A 116 17.62 13.69 -4.26
C PHE A 116 18.61 14.07 -3.14
N GLU A 117 19.89 14.13 -3.45
CA GLU A 117 20.90 14.60 -2.51
C GLU A 117 20.68 16.08 -2.11
N SER A 118 20.28 16.92 -3.07
CA SER A 118 20.03 18.35 -2.79
C SER A 118 18.77 18.60 -1.96
N VAL A 119 17.78 17.71 -2.02
CA VAL A 119 16.50 17.86 -1.32
C VAL A 119 16.37 16.94 -0.11
N ALA A 120 17.35 16.12 0.21
CA ALA A 120 17.28 15.10 1.27
C ALA A 120 16.86 15.69 2.63
N GLY A 121 17.36 16.87 3.00
CA GLY A 121 16.99 17.55 4.23
C GLY A 121 15.54 18.05 4.27
N ASP A 122 14.96 18.34 3.12
CA ASP A 122 13.60 18.83 2.96
C ASP A 122 12.63 17.75 2.46
N TRP A 123 13.11 16.52 2.27
CA TRP A 123 12.37 15.47 1.56
C TRP A 123 10.99 15.21 2.17
N GLU A 124 10.88 15.14 3.49
CA GLU A 124 9.59 14.90 4.17
C GLU A 124 8.58 16.01 3.89
N ARG A 125 9.03 17.27 3.85
CA ARG A 125 8.17 18.42 3.51
C ARG A 125 7.72 18.36 2.06
N ILE A 126 8.65 18.01 1.15
CA ILE A 126 8.37 17.86 -0.28
C ILE A 126 7.41 16.70 -0.50
N ARG A 127 7.67 15.51 0.10
CA ARG A 127 6.80 14.34 0.00
C ARG A 127 5.35 14.66 0.42
N LYS A 128 5.17 15.33 1.54
CA LYS A 128 3.83 15.72 2.04
C LYS A 128 3.10 16.72 1.14
N SER A 129 3.81 17.45 0.27
CA SER A 129 3.16 18.33 -0.71
C SER A 129 2.63 17.60 -1.95
N TYR A 130 3.11 16.38 -2.22
CA TYR A 130 2.66 15.55 -3.35
C TYR A 130 1.62 14.50 -2.95
N PHE A 131 1.75 13.92 -1.75
CA PHE A 131 0.78 12.94 -1.22
C PHE A 131 0.82 12.92 0.31
N ASP A 132 -0.34 12.70 0.90
CA ASP A 132 -0.52 12.57 2.34
C ASP A 132 -0.18 11.16 2.85
N ASP A 133 -0.22 10.98 4.16
CA ASP A 133 0.07 9.68 4.79
C ASP A 133 -0.97 8.59 4.44
N ARG A 134 -2.14 8.99 3.87
CA ARG A 134 -3.15 8.04 3.39
C ARG A 134 -2.65 7.13 2.27
N VAL A 135 -1.75 7.61 1.41
CA VAL A 135 -1.18 6.78 0.32
C VAL A 135 -0.43 5.58 0.88
N THR A 136 0.37 5.80 1.93
CA THR A 136 1.09 4.73 2.62
C THR A 136 0.12 3.75 3.30
N SER A 137 -0.89 4.26 4.01
CA SER A 137 -1.93 3.41 4.63
C SER A 137 -2.67 2.57 3.58
N LEU A 138 -3.08 3.19 2.46
CA LEU A 138 -3.72 2.49 1.35
C LEU A 138 -2.85 1.38 0.75
N ALA A 139 -1.53 1.62 0.63
CA ALA A 139 -0.61 0.60 0.13
C ALA A 139 -0.51 -0.59 1.12
N ILE A 140 -0.47 -0.32 2.43
CA ILE A 140 -0.47 -1.35 3.49
C ILE A 140 -1.80 -2.12 3.49
N GLU A 141 -2.93 -1.42 3.35
CA GLU A 141 -4.28 -2.04 3.25
C GLU A 141 -4.35 -3.10 2.13
N LYS A 142 -3.61 -2.91 1.02
CA LYS A 142 -3.54 -3.89 -0.09
C LYS A 142 -2.84 -5.21 0.24
N LEU A 143 -2.14 -5.29 1.38
CA LEU A 143 -1.57 -6.54 1.89
C LEU A 143 -2.62 -7.40 2.62
N LEU A 144 -3.77 -6.81 3.00
CA LEU A 144 -4.82 -7.52 3.70
C LEU A 144 -5.64 -8.40 2.75
N PRO A 145 -6.07 -9.60 3.18
CA PRO A 145 -6.98 -10.42 2.40
C PRO A 145 -8.27 -9.65 2.05
N PRO A 146 -8.74 -9.71 0.81
CA PRO A 146 -9.91 -8.92 0.37
C PRO A 146 -11.26 -9.45 0.88
N ASP A 147 -11.29 -10.64 1.48
CA ASP A 147 -12.48 -11.34 1.94
C ASP A 147 -12.71 -11.24 3.46
N LEU A 148 -11.95 -10.39 4.15
CA LEU A 148 -12.05 -10.22 5.60
C LEU A 148 -13.44 -9.79 6.06
N THR A 149 -13.95 -10.48 7.08
CA THR A 149 -15.08 -10.03 7.91
C THR A 149 -14.54 -9.51 9.23
N VAL A 150 -14.82 -8.25 9.54
CA VAL A 150 -14.26 -7.56 10.70
C VAL A 150 -15.38 -7.09 11.63
N ALA A 151 -15.17 -7.23 12.94
CA ALA A 151 -16.03 -6.65 13.97
C ALA A 151 -15.34 -5.43 14.62
N ASP A 152 -16.09 -4.35 14.82
CA ASP A 152 -15.69 -3.13 15.53
C ASP A 152 -16.55 -3.01 16.79
N ILE A 153 -15.97 -3.35 17.95
CA ILE A 153 -16.69 -3.46 19.22
C ILE A 153 -16.52 -2.18 20.02
N GLY A 154 -17.65 -1.58 20.39
CA GLY A 154 -17.70 -0.21 20.90
C GLY A 154 -17.47 0.79 19.77
N CYS A 155 -18.11 0.57 18.62
CA CYS A 155 -17.82 1.33 17.39
C CYS A 155 -18.17 2.82 17.47
N GLY A 156 -18.92 3.26 18.48
CA GLY A 156 -19.32 4.64 18.67
C GLY A 156 -20.02 5.20 17.42
N THR A 157 -19.54 6.31 16.91
CA THR A 157 -20.07 6.96 15.69
C THR A 157 -19.60 6.31 14.39
N GLY A 158 -18.90 5.16 14.45
CA GLY A 158 -18.55 4.35 13.30
C GLY A 158 -17.32 4.81 12.52
N SER A 159 -16.49 5.71 13.08
CA SER A 159 -15.30 6.20 12.39
C SER A 159 -14.36 5.09 11.93
N LEU A 160 -14.02 4.15 12.81
CA LEU A 160 -13.16 3.01 12.48
C LEU A 160 -13.86 2.04 11.53
N SER A 161 -15.14 1.73 11.81
CA SER A 161 -15.96 0.86 10.94
C SER A 161 -15.97 1.35 9.48
N VAL A 162 -16.10 2.65 9.28
CA VAL A 162 -16.13 3.30 7.95
C VAL A 162 -14.76 3.21 7.24
N GLU A 163 -13.67 3.38 7.97
CA GLU A 163 -12.33 3.21 7.40
C GLU A 163 -12.04 1.74 7.05
N MET A 164 -12.44 0.79 7.89
CA MET A 164 -12.29 -0.64 7.62
C MET A 164 -13.12 -1.12 6.43
N ALA A 165 -14.26 -0.47 6.13
CA ALA A 165 -15.09 -0.79 4.98
C ALA A 165 -14.37 -0.66 3.63
N ARG A 166 -13.24 0.01 3.56
CA ARG A 166 -12.45 0.23 2.35
C ARG A 166 -11.67 -1.01 1.91
N PHE A 167 -11.34 -1.90 2.84
CA PHE A 167 -10.54 -3.08 2.58
C PHE A 167 -11.19 -4.39 3.04
N ALA A 168 -12.17 -4.35 3.94
CA ALA A 168 -12.88 -5.53 4.39
C ALA A 168 -14.08 -5.85 3.49
N ARG A 169 -14.36 -7.12 3.29
CA ARG A 169 -15.58 -7.57 2.62
C ARG A 169 -16.84 -7.18 3.41
N ARG A 170 -16.76 -7.26 4.74
CA ARG A 170 -17.87 -6.96 5.64
C ARG A 170 -17.34 -6.39 6.95
N VAL A 171 -17.98 -5.34 7.43
CA VAL A 171 -17.73 -4.75 8.74
C VAL A 171 -18.99 -4.80 9.58
N ILE A 172 -18.86 -5.22 10.84
CA ILE A 172 -19.94 -5.29 11.81
C ILE A 172 -19.58 -4.41 13.00
N GLY A 173 -20.16 -3.21 13.05
CA GLY A 173 -20.04 -2.32 14.20
C GLY A 173 -21.04 -2.72 15.31
N VAL A 174 -20.56 -2.87 16.54
CA VAL A 174 -21.40 -3.16 17.71
C VAL A 174 -21.21 -2.05 18.74
N ASP A 175 -22.31 -1.48 19.23
CA ASP A 175 -22.28 -0.50 20.32
C ASP A 175 -23.49 -0.64 21.20
N LEU A 176 -23.39 -0.28 22.48
CA LEU A 176 -24.51 -0.32 23.42
C LEU A 176 -25.50 0.85 23.22
N SER A 177 -25.00 1.99 22.70
CA SER A 177 -25.75 3.24 22.55
C SER A 177 -26.49 3.31 21.20
N ASP A 178 -27.81 3.34 21.24
CA ASP A 178 -28.64 3.56 20.04
C ASP A 178 -28.34 4.90 19.35
N GLU A 179 -28.01 5.93 20.13
CA GLU A 179 -27.65 7.26 19.60
C GLU A 179 -26.34 7.22 18.82
N MET A 180 -25.32 6.51 19.33
CA MET A 180 -24.06 6.30 18.61
C MET A 180 -24.29 5.53 17.32
N LEU A 181 -25.06 4.45 17.36
CA LEU A 181 -25.39 3.64 16.18
C LEU A 181 -26.21 4.42 15.14
N ARG A 182 -27.09 5.33 15.57
CA ARG A 182 -27.84 6.21 14.68
C ARG A 182 -26.88 7.12 13.88
N ARG A 183 -25.90 7.70 14.56
CA ARG A 183 -24.86 8.52 13.94
C ARG A 183 -23.97 7.71 13.01
N ALA A 184 -23.55 6.51 13.45
CA ALA A 184 -22.75 5.61 12.64
C ALA A 184 -23.42 5.24 11.30
N ARG A 185 -24.75 4.93 11.36
CA ARG A 185 -25.55 4.66 10.14
C ARG A 185 -25.64 5.87 9.23
N ALA A 186 -25.79 7.08 9.78
CA ALA A 186 -25.80 8.32 8.99
C ALA A 186 -24.48 8.52 8.24
N VAL A 187 -23.33 8.40 8.93
CA VAL A 187 -22.01 8.54 8.33
C VAL A 187 -21.76 7.49 7.25
N ALA A 188 -22.13 6.23 7.48
CA ALA A 188 -22.01 5.18 6.47
C ALA A 188 -22.91 5.43 5.25
N GLY A 189 -24.12 5.95 5.48
CA GLY A 189 -25.05 6.33 4.42
C GLY A 189 -24.53 7.49 3.55
N GLU A 190 -24.00 8.53 4.15
CA GLU A 190 -23.36 9.66 3.44
C GLU A 190 -22.22 9.21 2.52
N ARG A 191 -21.49 8.17 2.91
CA ARG A 191 -20.41 7.57 2.12
C ARG A 191 -20.86 6.44 1.19
N ALA A 192 -22.17 6.17 1.13
CA ALA A 192 -22.77 5.11 0.32
C ALA A 192 -22.17 3.70 0.55
N LEU A 193 -21.71 3.41 1.76
CA LEU A 193 -21.12 2.12 2.11
C LEU A 193 -22.20 1.05 2.23
N ARG A 194 -22.00 -0.09 1.55
CA ARG A 194 -22.95 -1.22 1.54
C ARG A 194 -22.46 -2.45 2.30
N ASN A 195 -21.21 -2.44 2.72
CA ASN A 195 -20.52 -3.55 3.39
C ASN A 195 -20.33 -3.30 4.90
N VAL A 196 -21.01 -2.31 5.45
CA VAL A 196 -21.01 -2.02 6.90
C VAL A 196 -22.40 -2.21 7.46
N GLU A 197 -22.54 -2.93 8.55
CA GLU A 197 -23.76 -3.04 9.34
C GLU A 197 -23.51 -2.65 10.80
N PHE A 198 -24.50 -2.10 11.45
CA PHE A 198 -24.43 -1.68 12.85
C PHE A 198 -25.48 -2.38 13.69
N ARG A 199 -25.05 -3.01 14.79
CA ARG A 199 -25.90 -3.77 15.72
C ARG A 199 -25.79 -3.20 17.12
N ARG A 200 -26.91 -3.17 17.83
CA ARG A 200 -26.90 -2.90 19.27
C ARG A 200 -26.42 -4.15 19.99
N GLY A 201 -25.49 -4.00 20.93
CA GLY A 201 -24.99 -5.11 21.75
C GLY A 201 -24.10 -4.65 22.87
N ASP A 202 -24.01 -5.49 23.90
CA ASP A 202 -23.09 -5.31 25.02
C ASP A 202 -21.77 -6.00 24.66
N ALA A 203 -20.63 -5.32 24.92
CA ALA A 203 -19.31 -5.90 24.75
C ALA A 203 -19.02 -7.10 25.64
N LEU A 204 -19.80 -7.24 26.73
CA LEU A 204 -19.73 -8.38 27.66
C LEU A 204 -20.58 -9.58 27.21
N ASP A 205 -21.46 -9.41 26.22
CA ASP A 205 -22.33 -10.45 25.64
C ASP A 205 -22.66 -10.06 24.18
N LEU A 206 -21.69 -10.33 23.30
CA LEU A 206 -21.75 -9.85 21.92
C LEU A 206 -22.82 -10.59 21.10
N PRO A 207 -23.68 -9.84 20.34
CA PRO A 207 -24.72 -10.41 19.47
C PRO A 207 -24.12 -10.98 18.17
N LEU A 208 -23.01 -11.69 18.31
CA LEU A 208 -22.25 -12.32 17.23
C LEU A 208 -21.99 -13.79 17.56
N ALA A 209 -22.15 -14.66 16.59
CA ALA A 209 -21.85 -16.07 16.75
C ALA A 209 -20.35 -16.30 17.03
N ALA A 210 -20.02 -17.36 17.76
CA ALA A 210 -18.64 -17.77 17.94
C ALA A 210 -17.99 -18.05 16.57
N ARG A 211 -16.73 -17.65 16.41
CA ARG A 211 -15.93 -17.90 15.20
C ARG A 211 -16.60 -17.41 13.92
N SER A 212 -17.15 -16.19 13.94
CA SER A 212 -17.91 -15.59 12.84
C SER A 212 -17.22 -14.43 12.14
N VAL A 213 -16.07 -13.97 12.67
CA VAL A 213 -15.27 -12.88 12.10
C VAL A 213 -13.79 -13.25 12.03
N ASP A 214 -13.08 -12.68 11.06
CA ASP A 214 -11.65 -12.93 10.88
C ASP A 214 -10.80 -12.04 11.81
N ALA A 215 -11.33 -10.85 12.12
CA ALA A 215 -10.71 -9.96 13.09
C ALA A 215 -11.76 -9.21 13.92
N ALA A 216 -11.43 -8.93 15.19
CA ALA A 216 -12.21 -8.08 16.07
C ALA A 216 -11.36 -6.92 16.59
N PHE A 217 -11.90 -5.71 16.51
CA PHE A 217 -11.29 -4.50 17.05
C PHE A 217 -12.07 -4.04 18.27
N CYS A 218 -11.35 -3.56 19.27
CA CYS A 218 -11.90 -2.88 20.43
C CYS A 218 -10.96 -1.70 20.76
N VAL A 219 -11.41 -0.48 20.43
CA VAL A 219 -10.56 0.71 20.47
C VAL A 219 -11.12 1.73 21.43
N MET A 220 -10.40 2.03 22.50
CA MET A 220 -10.77 3.00 23.53
C MET A 220 -12.13 2.71 24.19
N VAL A 221 -12.38 1.45 24.54
CA VAL A 221 -13.67 0.98 25.10
C VAL A 221 -13.50 0.30 26.45
N LEU A 222 -12.45 -0.54 26.62
CA LEU A 222 -12.32 -1.37 27.81
C LEU A 222 -12.34 -0.58 29.11
N HIS A 223 -11.74 0.61 29.12
CA HIS A 223 -11.69 1.44 30.33
C HIS A 223 -13.07 1.94 30.83
N PHE A 224 -14.14 1.76 30.03
CA PHE A 224 -15.54 2.01 30.45
C PHE A 224 -16.25 0.79 31.02
N LEU A 225 -15.77 -0.43 30.71
CA LEU A 225 -16.48 -1.66 30.99
C LEU A 225 -16.30 -2.11 32.45
N PRO A 226 -17.33 -2.72 33.07
CA PRO A 226 -17.20 -3.23 34.44
C PRO A 226 -16.28 -4.44 34.56
N GLU A 227 -16.22 -5.30 33.54
CA GLU A 227 -15.50 -6.57 33.48
C GLU A 227 -14.65 -6.68 32.21
N PRO A 228 -13.48 -5.97 32.15
CA PRO A 228 -12.64 -5.94 30.94
C PRO A 228 -12.19 -7.32 30.46
N GLU A 229 -11.85 -8.22 31.38
CA GLU A 229 -11.45 -9.60 31.09
C GLU A 229 -12.54 -10.40 30.38
N ARG A 230 -13.80 -10.16 30.74
CA ARG A 230 -14.96 -10.80 30.08
C ARG A 230 -15.14 -10.27 28.67
N ALA A 231 -14.98 -8.97 28.45
CA ALA A 231 -15.00 -8.39 27.11
C ALA A 231 -13.91 -8.97 26.22
N VAL A 232 -12.68 -9.15 26.75
CA VAL A 232 -11.58 -9.80 26.02
C VAL A 232 -11.94 -11.24 25.65
N ALA A 233 -12.58 -11.99 26.56
CA ALA A 233 -13.04 -13.35 26.28
C ALA A 233 -14.12 -13.38 25.16
N GLU A 234 -15.05 -12.44 25.17
CA GLU A 234 -16.05 -12.29 24.10
C GLU A 234 -15.43 -11.93 22.74
N LEU A 235 -14.46 -11.02 22.71
CA LEU A 235 -13.69 -10.70 21.50
C LEU A 235 -13.02 -11.96 20.92
N CYS A 236 -12.36 -12.74 21.77
CA CYS A 236 -11.73 -14.00 21.36
C CYS A 236 -12.76 -15.04 20.90
N ARG A 237 -13.94 -15.12 21.53
CA ARG A 237 -14.99 -16.07 21.20
C ARG A 237 -15.51 -15.89 19.78
N ILE A 238 -15.69 -14.63 19.35
CA ILE A 238 -16.27 -14.33 18.03
C ILE A 238 -15.29 -14.49 16.87
N VAL A 239 -13.97 -14.48 17.16
CA VAL A 239 -12.92 -14.56 16.13
C VAL A 239 -12.71 -16.00 15.68
N CYS A 240 -12.55 -16.20 14.38
CA CYS A 240 -12.25 -17.48 13.74
C CYS A 240 -10.87 -18.02 14.15
N PRO A 241 -10.63 -19.34 14.10
CA PRO A 241 -9.30 -19.91 14.27
C PRO A 241 -8.29 -19.31 13.28
N GLY A 242 -7.13 -18.87 13.80
CA GLY A 242 -6.12 -18.15 13.02
C GLY A 242 -6.38 -16.67 12.86
N GLY A 243 -7.54 -16.17 13.25
CA GLY A 243 -7.88 -14.74 13.23
C GLY A 243 -7.24 -13.95 14.37
N SER A 244 -7.48 -12.65 14.39
CA SER A 244 -6.84 -11.74 15.34
C SER A 244 -7.82 -10.86 16.10
N VAL A 245 -7.51 -10.56 17.36
CA VAL A 245 -8.13 -9.48 18.13
C VAL A 245 -7.14 -8.34 18.23
N ILE A 246 -7.60 -7.12 17.89
CA ILE A 246 -6.84 -5.88 18.04
C ILE A 246 -7.47 -5.05 19.15
N LEU A 247 -6.72 -4.84 20.20
CA LEU A 247 -7.13 -4.08 21.37
C LEU A 247 -6.26 -2.82 21.47
N VAL A 248 -6.91 -1.66 21.54
CA VAL A 248 -6.24 -0.37 21.73
C VAL A 248 -6.86 0.31 22.93
N ASP A 249 -6.06 0.62 23.93
CA ASP A 249 -6.54 1.31 25.13
C ASP A 249 -5.41 2.06 25.85
N LEU A 250 -5.70 2.65 26.99
CA LEU A 250 -4.78 3.42 27.79
C LEU A 250 -3.88 2.51 28.63
N VAL A 251 -2.59 2.83 28.66
CA VAL A 251 -1.65 2.29 29.65
C VAL A 251 -2.05 2.76 31.03
N GLN A 252 -1.87 1.92 32.04
CA GLN A 252 -2.19 2.25 33.44
C GLN A 252 -1.56 3.59 33.87
N HIS A 253 -2.36 4.48 34.44
CA HIS A 253 -1.96 5.81 34.85
C HIS A 253 -2.71 6.26 36.10
N GLN A 254 -2.39 7.47 36.62
CA GLN A 254 -2.98 8.02 37.84
C GLN A 254 -3.79 9.30 37.62
N GLN A 255 -4.39 9.49 36.44
CA GLN A 255 -5.11 10.69 36.07
C GLN A 255 -6.58 10.63 36.53
N GLU A 256 -6.83 10.84 37.83
CA GLU A 256 -8.17 10.71 38.46
C GLU A 256 -9.25 11.61 37.80
N TRP A 257 -8.87 12.77 37.25
CA TRP A 257 -9.80 13.64 36.54
C TRP A 257 -10.54 12.95 35.37
N MET A 258 -9.98 11.86 34.80
CA MET A 258 -10.64 11.09 33.74
C MET A 258 -11.86 10.32 34.27
N ARG A 259 -11.80 9.86 35.52
CA ARG A 259 -12.99 9.28 36.17
C ARG A 259 -14.08 10.30 36.37
N GLU A 260 -13.73 11.49 36.83
CA GLU A 260 -14.68 12.55 37.16
C GLU A 260 -15.33 13.20 35.93
N ARG A 261 -14.54 13.38 34.85
CA ARG A 261 -14.97 14.18 33.68
C ARG A 261 -15.28 13.36 32.45
N MET A 262 -14.72 12.16 32.34
CA MET A 262 -14.82 11.31 31.14
C MET A 262 -15.48 9.96 31.43
N ALA A 263 -15.97 9.76 32.63
CA ALA A 263 -16.63 8.51 33.07
C ALA A 263 -15.77 7.25 32.92
N HIS A 264 -14.42 7.40 32.96
CA HIS A 264 -13.54 6.23 32.97
C HIS A 264 -13.73 5.43 34.23
N ARG A 265 -13.99 4.13 34.11
CA ARG A 265 -14.06 3.20 35.21
C ARG A 265 -12.67 2.71 35.62
N TRP A 266 -11.79 2.51 34.62
CA TRP A 266 -10.41 2.11 34.79
C TRP A 266 -9.47 3.22 34.32
N LEU A 267 -8.37 3.40 35.02
CA LEU A 267 -7.32 4.34 34.62
C LEU A 267 -6.23 3.63 33.80
N GLY A 268 -6.67 2.98 32.71
CA GLY A 268 -5.81 2.17 31.85
C GLY A 268 -5.47 0.80 32.44
N PHE A 269 -4.66 0.07 31.73
CA PHE A 269 -4.34 -1.34 32.03
C PHE A 269 -2.85 -1.60 31.93
N ASP A 270 -2.38 -2.49 32.82
CA ASP A 270 -1.01 -3.01 32.77
C ASP A 270 -0.86 -4.04 31.66
N ARG A 271 0.33 -4.08 31.05
CA ARG A 271 0.65 -5.05 29.99
C ARG A 271 0.42 -6.51 30.44
N ALA A 272 0.85 -6.85 31.66
CA ALA A 272 0.73 -8.21 32.17
C ALA A 272 -0.73 -8.63 32.37
N GLU A 273 -1.60 -7.69 32.77
CA GLU A 273 -3.06 -7.91 32.85
C GLU A 273 -3.64 -8.22 31.47
N VAL A 274 -3.38 -7.38 30.46
CA VAL A 274 -3.87 -7.56 29.10
C VAL A 274 -3.41 -8.89 28.52
N GLU A 275 -2.12 -9.22 28.66
CA GLU A 275 -1.59 -10.50 28.21
C GLU A 275 -2.22 -11.69 28.93
N LYS A 276 -2.47 -11.57 30.24
CA LYS A 276 -3.14 -12.61 31.05
C LYS A 276 -4.56 -12.86 30.56
N TRP A 277 -5.34 -11.82 30.29
CA TRP A 277 -6.72 -11.95 29.77
C TRP A 277 -6.75 -12.67 28.42
N PHE A 278 -5.88 -12.27 27.50
CA PHE A 278 -5.80 -12.93 26.19
C PHE A 278 -5.38 -14.40 26.28
N ARG A 279 -4.40 -14.73 27.14
CA ARG A 279 -4.00 -16.13 27.37
C ARG A 279 -5.12 -16.93 27.99
N ALA A 280 -5.84 -16.37 28.97
CA ALA A 280 -7.01 -17.02 29.58
C ALA A 280 -8.15 -17.25 28.57
N ALA A 281 -8.30 -16.36 27.60
CA ALA A 281 -9.26 -16.49 26.50
C ALA A 281 -8.77 -17.42 25.36
N GLY A 282 -7.61 -18.07 25.50
CA GLY A 282 -7.11 -19.06 24.56
C GLY A 282 -6.31 -18.52 23.37
N ALA A 283 -5.80 -17.29 23.43
CA ALA A 283 -4.91 -16.75 22.41
C ALA A 283 -3.60 -17.55 22.31
N ALA A 284 -3.12 -17.80 21.10
CA ALA A 284 -1.87 -18.50 20.84
C ALA A 284 -0.65 -17.59 20.99
N SER A 285 -0.79 -16.31 20.68
CA SER A 285 0.24 -15.30 20.86
C SER A 285 -0.39 -13.94 21.16
N VAL A 286 0.37 -13.10 21.85
CA VAL A 286 0.02 -11.71 22.13
C VAL A 286 1.23 -10.85 21.80
N ASP A 287 1.01 -9.86 20.93
CA ASP A 287 1.95 -8.81 20.57
C ASP A 287 1.48 -7.50 21.23
N TYR A 288 2.39 -6.71 21.77
CA TYR A 288 2.01 -5.53 22.56
C TYR A 288 3.01 -4.40 22.31
N ASP A 289 2.52 -3.31 21.74
CA ASP A 289 3.29 -2.13 21.42
C ASP A 289 2.75 -0.88 22.13
N LEU A 290 3.64 0.03 22.46
CA LEU A 290 3.29 1.39 22.90
C LEU A 290 3.27 2.31 21.69
N THR A 291 2.17 3.05 21.52
CA THR A 291 2.05 3.98 20.42
C THR A 291 1.36 5.28 20.85
N GLY A 292 2.06 6.39 20.64
CA GLY A 292 1.50 7.71 20.86
C GLY A 292 1.13 8.02 22.31
N SER A 293 0.44 9.12 22.47
CA SER A 293 -0.12 9.55 23.73
C SER A 293 -1.52 10.10 23.53
N PHE A 294 -2.39 9.91 24.50
CA PHE A 294 -3.75 10.44 24.48
C PHE A 294 -3.72 11.96 24.43
N ALA A 295 -4.18 12.54 23.32
CA ALA A 295 -4.14 13.99 23.06
C ALA A 295 -5.08 14.83 23.94
N GLY A 296 -5.94 14.21 24.75
CA GLY A 296 -6.72 14.85 25.81
C GLY A 296 -5.85 15.62 26.83
N ALA A 297 -4.53 15.42 26.79
CA ALA A 297 -3.53 16.22 27.51
C ALA A 297 -3.55 17.72 27.20
N ARG A 298 -4.16 18.20 26.11
CA ARG A 298 -4.44 19.62 25.90
C ARG A 298 -5.43 20.22 26.95
N MET A 299 -6.21 19.36 27.64
CA MET A 299 -7.07 19.76 28.75
C MET A 299 -6.38 19.65 30.12
N ALA A 300 -5.26 18.95 30.20
CA ALA A 300 -4.45 18.89 31.43
C ALA A 300 -3.59 20.14 31.59
N ARG A 301 -4.22 21.25 31.93
CA ARG A 301 -3.54 22.53 32.21
C ARG A 301 -2.68 22.55 33.48
N ASN A 302 -2.33 21.44 34.08
CA ASN A 302 -1.59 21.34 35.34
C ASN A 302 -0.53 20.24 35.34
N GLY A 303 0.46 20.31 34.47
CA GLY A 303 1.70 19.51 34.67
C GLY A 303 1.60 18.00 34.60
N ASN A 304 0.48 17.43 34.20
CA ASN A 304 0.25 16.00 34.10
C ASN A 304 0.96 15.41 32.87
N ARG A 305 1.66 14.31 33.05
CA ARG A 305 2.30 13.57 31.94
C ARG A 305 1.22 13.07 30.97
N PRO A 306 1.50 13.06 29.64
CA PRO A 306 0.60 12.46 28.67
C PRO A 306 0.38 10.98 29.03
N VAL A 307 -0.87 10.51 28.86
CA VAL A 307 -1.21 9.09 29.05
C VAL A 307 -0.84 8.35 27.78
N GLU A 308 -0.05 7.30 27.94
CA GLU A 308 0.34 6.46 26.80
C GLU A 308 -0.82 5.55 26.34
N ILE A 309 -0.80 5.22 25.06
CA ILE A 309 -1.74 4.28 24.43
C ILE A 309 -0.96 3.02 24.06
N PHE A 310 -1.55 1.87 24.32
CA PHE A 310 -1.05 0.60 23.81
C PHE A 310 -1.90 0.08 22.65
N VAL A 311 -1.27 -0.72 21.81
CA VAL A 311 -1.91 -1.58 20.82
C VAL A 311 -1.49 -3.01 21.12
N ALA A 312 -2.46 -3.86 21.41
CA ALA A 312 -2.22 -5.29 21.59
C ALA A 312 -2.91 -6.07 20.47
N ARG A 313 -2.17 -7.01 19.88
CA ARG A 313 -2.70 -7.97 18.91
C ARG A 313 -2.63 -9.36 19.52
N ALA A 314 -3.76 -10.01 19.67
CA ALA A 314 -3.82 -11.43 20.01
C ALA A 314 -4.20 -12.25 18.78
N THR A 315 -3.51 -13.36 18.54
CA THR A 315 -3.81 -14.29 17.44
C THR A 315 -4.41 -15.57 18.02
N LEU A 316 -5.55 -16.02 17.48
CA LEU A 316 -6.20 -17.25 17.91
C LEU A 316 -5.53 -18.48 17.28
N PRO A 317 -5.51 -19.63 17.99
CA PRO A 317 -4.93 -20.85 17.45
C PRO A 317 -5.59 -21.27 16.13
N THR A 318 -4.80 -21.71 15.17
CA THR A 318 -5.33 -22.35 13.96
C THR A 318 -5.84 -23.75 14.30
N LEU A 319 -6.92 -24.19 13.65
CA LEU A 319 -7.33 -25.60 13.74
C LEU A 319 -6.21 -26.47 13.17
N ALA A 320 -5.69 -27.41 13.96
CA ALA A 320 -4.73 -28.40 13.47
C ALA A 320 -5.32 -29.10 12.23
N LYS A 321 -4.61 -29.06 11.09
CA LYS A 321 -4.98 -29.87 9.92
C LYS A 321 -5.06 -31.33 10.38
N LYS A 322 -6.27 -31.93 10.41
CA LYS A 322 -6.40 -33.38 10.57
C LYS A 322 -5.50 -34.02 9.51
N GLN A 323 -4.42 -34.67 9.94
CA GLN A 323 -3.62 -35.52 9.07
C GLN A 323 -4.60 -36.51 8.41
N ARG A 324 -4.80 -36.37 7.11
CA ARG A 324 -5.40 -37.43 6.31
C ARG A 324 -4.42 -38.59 6.35
N ASN A 325 -4.61 -39.50 7.31
CA ASN A 325 -3.98 -40.82 7.27
C ASN A 325 -4.38 -41.44 5.93
N LYS A 326 -3.44 -41.45 5.00
CA LYS A 326 -3.43 -42.40 3.89
C LYS A 326 -3.11 -43.78 4.47
N SER A 327 -4.10 -44.45 5.02
CA SER A 327 -4.05 -45.91 5.11
C SER A 327 -4.36 -46.42 3.71
N GLY A 328 -3.31 -46.58 2.93
CA GLY A 328 -3.38 -47.43 1.73
C GLY A 328 -3.46 -48.90 2.12
N LYS A 329 -4.32 -49.57 1.47
CA LYS A 329 -4.16 -50.96 1.11
C LYS A 329 -4.27 -51.04 -0.39
#